data_3c4628d2b81865adc48d44da2517912e
#
_entry.id   3c4628d2b81865adc48d44da2517912e
#
_cell.length_a   1.000
_cell.length_b   1.000
_cell.length_c   1.000
_cell.angle_alpha   90.00
_cell.angle_beta   90.00
_cell.angle_gamma   90.00
#
_symmetry.space_group_name_H-M   'P 1'
#
loop_
_entity.id
_entity.type
_entity.pdbx_description
1 polymer ?
#
loop_
_entity_poly.entity_id
_entity_poly.type
_entity_poly.pdbx_seq_one_letter_code
_entity_poly.pdbx_strand_id
1 'polypeptide(L)'
;MRVLFLHQQPCMRALKYAVGLRAVRPELELGFAYRGRTLTEFYGAGDELFDRWWRLGPDLAGDLERVLAEWEPDLVHSHNLPDALTVLALEAADVPVIHDVHDMHSLRSTPYEDGFPDQGDADELERAAVEGCAGLITVSDVLLGELAARYELPPHTRVHPNYALARDLPAVIPAPAGGPLRIAYQGTLSRSGGHYDLYEIFAAIADQGLELHVFAAREAPDYRDLEGVTVHDPRPPATLMRELPAYDFGWAGFNAKLNAAHLDTALPNKAFEYLGCGLPVITLRHRALARLVQEEGVGVVLDRVEDLSAALAALDVVAVRRRVAAARGRFTVEGNMGHILDLYDELTQPAPTPTGRPAL
;
A
#
# COMPACT_ATOMS: atom_id res chain seq x y z
N MET A 1 -13.42 5.82 -21.30
CA MET A 1 -12.09 6.23 -20.81
C MET A 1 -11.19 5.00 -20.75
N ARG A 2 -10.04 5.08 -21.38
CA ARG A 2 -8.98 4.05 -21.35
C ARG A 2 -7.85 4.51 -20.42
N VAL A 3 -7.52 3.70 -19.42
CA VAL A 3 -6.46 4.00 -18.45
C VAL A 3 -5.36 2.97 -18.60
N LEU A 4 -4.13 3.42 -18.91
CA LEU A 4 -2.96 2.57 -18.98
C LEU A 4 -2.23 2.57 -17.64
N PHE A 5 -2.23 1.44 -16.94
CA PHE A 5 -1.36 1.22 -15.79
C PHE A 5 0.05 0.90 -16.26
N LEU A 6 1.04 1.47 -15.60
CA LEU A 6 2.45 1.25 -15.90
C LEU A 6 3.22 0.93 -14.63
N HIS A 7 3.91 -0.22 -14.60
CA HIS A 7 4.71 -0.62 -13.45
C HIS A 7 5.79 -1.66 -13.81
N GLN A 8 6.94 -1.61 -13.15
CA GLN A 8 8.01 -2.61 -13.30
C GLN A 8 7.50 -4.01 -12.93
N GLN A 9 6.91 -4.16 -11.74
CA GLN A 9 6.33 -5.38 -11.23
C GLN A 9 4.90 -5.11 -10.76
N PRO A 10 3.86 -5.56 -11.51
CA PRO A 10 2.48 -5.47 -11.04
C PRO A 10 2.34 -5.93 -9.59
N CYS A 11 1.73 -5.09 -8.76
CA CYS A 11 1.71 -5.28 -7.31
C CYS A 11 0.28 -5.30 -6.75
N MET A 12 0.16 -5.63 -5.47
CA MET A 12 -1.13 -5.66 -4.76
C MET A 12 -1.89 -4.33 -4.86
N ARG A 13 -1.17 -3.19 -4.91
CA ARG A 13 -1.78 -1.87 -5.05
C ARG A 13 -2.49 -1.73 -6.40
N ALA A 14 -1.86 -2.16 -7.50
CA ALA A 14 -2.48 -2.17 -8.83
C ALA A 14 -3.72 -3.08 -8.89
N LEU A 15 -3.66 -4.26 -8.27
CA LEU A 15 -4.83 -5.15 -8.13
C LEU A 15 -5.98 -4.45 -7.38
N LYS A 16 -5.68 -3.78 -6.27
CA LYS A 16 -6.67 -3.03 -5.48
C LYS A 16 -7.31 -1.91 -6.28
N TYR A 17 -6.53 -1.15 -7.05
CA TYR A 17 -7.09 -0.15 -7.98
C TYR A 17 -8.06 -0.78 -8.98
N ALA A 18 -7.64 -1.85 -9.66
CA ALA A 18 -8.49 -2.49 -10.66
C ALA A 18 -9.81 -3.00 -10.05
N VAL A 19 -9.77 -3.62 -8.86
CA VAL A 19 -10.98 -4.05 -8.13
C VAL A 19 -11.89 -2.87 -7.82
N GLY A 20 -11.34 -1.78 -7.25
CA GLY A 20 -12.13 -0.60 -6.89
C GLY A 20 -12.72 0.11 -8.11
N LEU A 21 -11.92 0.29 -9.17
CA LEU A 21 -12.36 0.91 -10.42
C LEU A 21 -13.48 0.10 -11.08
N ARG A 22 -13.33 -1.22 -11.17
CA ARG A 22 -14.37 -2.12 -11.70
C ARG A 22 -15.65 -2.12 -10.86
N ALA A 23 -15.54 -1.93 -9.55
CA ALA A 23 -16.71 -1.87 -8.68
C ALA A 23 -17.51 -0.56 -8.83
N VAL A 24 -16.84 0.57 -9.09
CA VAL A 24 -17.48 1.91 -9.14
C VAL A 24 -17.78 2.34 -10.57
N ARG A 25 -16.91 2.04 -11.54
CA ARG A 25 -17.04 2.42 -12.95
C ARG A 25 -16.63 1.24 -13.86
N PRO A 26 -17.48 0.21 -14.00
CA PRO A 26 -17.16 -1.03 -14.70
C PRO A 26 -16.90 -0.85 -16.21
N GLU A 27 -17.35 0.25 -16.81
CA GLU A 27 -17.15 0.58 -18.23
C GLU A 27 -15.76 1.16 -18.55
N LEU A 28 -14.90 1.41 -17.55
CA LEU A 28 -13.51 1.80 -17.81
C LEU A 28 -12.78 0.66 -18.55
N GLU A 29 -12.00 1.03 -19.55
CA GLU A 29 -11.07 0.10 -20.17
C GLU A 29 -9.71 0.23 -19.47
N LEU A 30 -9.21 -0.87 -18.90
CA LEU A 30 -7.97 -0.91 -18.13
C LEU A 30 -6.91 -1.71 -18.88
N GLY A 31 -5.80 -1.07 -19.25
CA GLY A 31 -4.63 -1.71 -19.82
C GLY A 31 -3.49 -1.76 -18.82
N PHE A 32 -2.56 -2.70 -18.95
CA PHE A 32 -1.38 -2.80 -18.10
C PHE A 32 -0.10 -3.02 -18.93
N ALA A 33 0.85 -2.09 -18.81
CA ALA A 33 2.20 -2.23 -19.35
C ALA A 33 3.18 -2.55 -18.21
N TYR A 34 3.99 -3.63 -18.34
CA TYR A 34 4.80 -4.17 -17.24
C TYR A 34 6.06 -4.89 -17.75
N ARG A 35 7.02 -5.18 -16.83
CA ARG A 35 8.22 -5.97 -17.14
C ARG A 35 8.30 -7.31 -16.41
N GLY A 36 7.91 -7.37 -15.16
CA GLY A 36 8.05 -8.54 -14.28
C GLY A 36 7.06 -9.67 -14.59
N ARG A 37 6.42 -10.17 -13.56
CA ARG A 37 5.33 -11.17 -13.62
C ARG A 37 3.99 -10.46 -13.60
N THR A 38 2.95 -11.08 -14.18
CA THR A 38 1.57 -10.58 -14.06
C THR A 38 1.04 -10.73 -12.63
N LEU A 39 -0.13 -10.18 -12.35
CA LEU A 39 -0.78 -10.35 -11.04
C LEU A 39 -1.09 -11.82 -10.76
N THR A 40 -1.59 -12.54 -11.77
CA THR A 40 -1.90 -13.97 -11.65
C THR A 40 -0.65 -14.81 -11.43
N GLU A 41 0.44 -14.53 -12.13
CA GLU A 41 1.73 -15.21 -11.95
C GLU A 41 2.34 -14.97 -10.55
N PHE A 42 2.03 -13.83 -9.93
CA PHE A 42 2.61 -13.45 -8.64
C PHE A 42 1.68 -13.75 -7.45
N TYR A 43 0.37 -13.47 -7.59
CA TYR A 43 -0.64 -13.58 -6.52
C TYR A 43 -1.69 -14.68 -6.76
N GLY A 44 -1.65 -15.33 -7.92
CA GLY A 44 -2.59 -16.40 -8.28
C GLY A 44 -3.89 -15.94 -8.93
N ALA A 45 -4.13 -14.62 -9.05
CA ALA A 45 -5.32 -14.03 -9.67
C ALA A 45 -5.10 -12.54 -9.94
N GLY A 46 -5.95 -11.93 -10.79
CA GLY A 46 -6.02 -10.47 -10.98
C GLY A 46 -5.84 -10.01 -12.42
N ASP A 47 -5.30 -10.85 -13.31
CA ASP A 47 -5.10 -10.46 -14.72
C ASP A 47 -6.44 -10.21 -15.42
N GLU A 48 -7.49 -10.92 -15.03
CA GLU A 48 -8.86 -10.78 -15.53
C GLU A 48 -9.51 -9.43 -15.26
N LEU A 49 -8.92 -8.61 -14.39
CA LEU A 49 -9.41 -7.26 -14.08
C LEU A 49 -8.99 -6.23 -15.11
N PHE A 50 -8.02 -6.57 -15.95
CA PHE A 50 -7.52 -5.71 -17.01
C PHE A 50 -7.91 -6.25 -18.38
N ASP A 51 -8.27 -5.35 -19.30
CA ASP A 51 -8.72 -5.72 -20.64
C ASP A 51 -7.55 -6.12 -21.54
N ARG A 52 -6.34 -5.54 -21.29
CA ARG A 52 -5.12 -5.83 -22.03
C ARG A 52 -3.86 -5.77 -21.18
N TRP A 53 -2.87 -6.57 -21.58
CA TRP A 53 -1.56 -6.66 -20.96
C TRP A 53 -0.46 -6.56 -22.02
N TRP A 54 0.56 -5.72 -21.74
CA TRP A 54 1.76 -5.62 -22.58
C TRP A 54 3.00 -5.80 -21.74
N ARG A 55 3.78 -6.82 -22.08
CA ARG A 55 5.09 -7.02 -21.47
C ARG A 55 6.12 -6.18 -22.18
N LEU A 56 6.76 -5.25 -21.47
CA LEU A 56 7.83 -4.41 -21.98
C LEU A 56 9.14 -5.19 -21.98
N GLY A 57 9.86 -5.12 -23.11
CA GLY A 57 11.16 -5.74 -23.30
C GLY A 57 12.33 -4.85 -22.86
N PRO A 58 13.54 -5.11 -23.41
CA PRO A 58 14.73 -4.32 -23.10
C PRO A 58 14.66 -2.88 -23.62
N ASP A 59 14.02 -2.64 -24.75
CA ASP A 59 13.79 -1.30 -25.33
C ASP A 59 12.52 -0.71 -24.74
N LEU A 60 12.64 -0.17 -23.52
CA LEU A 60 11.50 0.37 -22.76
C LEU A 60 10.81 1.53 -23.48
N ALA A 61 11.59 2.43 -24.08
CA ALA A 61 11.05 3.62 -24.75
C ALA A 61 10.24 3.21 -25.99
N GLY A 62 10.84 2.44 -26.91
CA GLY A 62 10.15 1.98 -28.11
C GLY A 62 8.96 1.05 -27.81
N ASP A 63 9.04 0.22 -26.76
CA ASP A 63 7.92 -0.62 -26.35
C ASP A 63 6.77 0.21 -25.78
N LEU A 64 7.05 1.23 -24.96
CA LEU A 64 6.02 2.11 -24.40
C LEU A 64 5.37 2.97 -25.48
N GLU A 65 6.14 3.56 -26.39
CA GLU A 65 5.62 4.30 -27.54
C GLU A 65 4.66 3.44 -28.38
N ARG A 66 5.05 2.18 -28.64
CA ARG A 66 4.20 1.21 -29.37
C ARG A 66 2.89 0.92 -28.61
N VAL A 67 2.95 0.73 -27.28
CA VAL A 67 1.76 0.50 -26.44
C VAL A 67 0.84 1.71 -26.46
N LEU A 68 1.39 2.92 -26.32
CA LEU A 68 0.63 4.18 -26.40
C LEU A 68 -0.07 4.35 -27.75
N ALA A 69 0.64 4.07 -28.85
CA ALA A 69 0.09 4.14 -30.20
C ALA A 69 -0.97 3.06 -30.49
N GLU A 70 -0.82 1.85 -29.94
CA GLU A 70 -1.77 0.74 -30.12
C GLU A 70 -3.04 0.91 -29.29
N TRP A 71 -2.89 1.36 -28.04
CA TRP A 71 -3.98 1.43 -27.07
C TRP A 71 -4.70 2.77 -27.06
N GLU A 72 -4.01 3.86 -27.41
CA GLU A 72 -4.50 5.25 -27.39
C GLU A 72 -5.20 5.54 -26.05
N PRO A 73 -4.50 5.46 -24.88
CA PRO A 73 -5.09 5.73 -23.60
C PRO A 73 -5.51 7.19 -23.46
N ASP A 74 -6.51 7.46 -22.63
CA ASP A 74 -6.89 8.82 -22.21
C ASP A 74 -6.00 9.31 -21.05
N LEU A 75 -5.38 8.36 -20.33
CA LEU A 75 -4.59 8.63 -19.11
C LEU A 75 -3.57 7.51 -18.89
N VAL A 76 -2.37 7.86 -18.42
CA VAL A 76 -1.38 6.90 -17.88
C VAL A 76 -1.36 6.99 -16.35
N HIS A 77 -1.55 5.86 -15.67
CA HIS A 77 -1.39 5.72 -14.22
C HIS A 77 -0.12 4.92 -13.92
N SER A 78 0.98 5.64 -13.68
CA SER A 78 2.29 5.06 -13.42
C SER A 78 2.52 4.87 -11.93
N HIS A 79 2.86 3.66 -11.52
CA HIS A 79 3.29 3.36 -10.16
C HIS A 79 4.79 3.58 -10.02
N ASN A 80 5.22 4.14 -8.91
CA ASN A 80 6.63 4.28 -8.63
C ASN A 80 7.30 2.92 -8.36
N LEU A 81 8.64 2.95 -8.30
CA LEU A 81 9.53 1.81 -8.20
C LEU A 81 9.60 0.97 -9.50
N PRO A 82 10.39 1.47 -10.45
CA PRO A 82 11.24 2.69 -10.39
C PRO A 82 10.52 3.94 -10.90
N ASP A 83 10.90 5.13 -10.41
CA ASP A 83 10.40 6.43 -10.88
C ASP A 83 10.78 6.68 -12.35
N ALA A 84 11.86 6.06 -12.82
CA ALA A 84 12.29 6.08 -14.21
C ALA A 84 11.19 5.69 -15.21
N LEU A 85 10.25 4.79 -14.85
CA LEU A 85 9.13 4.45 -15.72
C LEU A 85 8.13 5.61 -15.85
N THR A 86 7.91 6.36 -14.77
CA THR A 86 7.08 7.57 -14.84
C THR A 86 7.74 8.64 -15.70
N VAL A 87 9.06 8.87 -15.54
CA VAL A 87 9.82 9.81 -16.37
C VAL A 87 9.70 9.43 -17.84
N LEU A 88 9.88 8.14 -18.16
CA LEU A 88 9.70 7.64 -19.51
C LEU A 88 8.29 7.87 -20.06
N ALA A 89 7.27 7.68 -19.23
CA ALA A 89 5.89 7.96 -19.63
C ALA A 89 5.64 9.45 -19.88
N LEU A 90 6.27 10.34 -19.10
CA LEU A 90 6.20 11.79 -19.30
C LEU A 90 6.84 12.24 -20.62
N GLU A 91 7.88 11.54 -21.09
CA GLU A 91 8.54 11.81 -22.35
C GLU A 91 7.77 11.27 -23.56
N ALA A 92 7.09 10.13 -23.40
CA ALA A 92 6.48 9.39 -24.50
C ALA A 92 4.98 9.67 -24.69
N ALA A 93 4.25 10.08 -23.66
CA ALA A 93 2.80 10.20 -23.72
C ALA A 93 2.33 11.65 -23.98
N ASP A 94 1.40 11.80 -24.94
CA ASP A 94 0.68 13.06 -25.19
C ASP A 94 -0.56 13.24 -24.27
N VAL A 95 -0.78 12.31 -23.32
CA VAL A 95 -1.91 12.32 -22.40
C VAL A 95 -1.43 12.54 -20.96
N PRO A 96 -2.32 12.97 -20.04
CA PRO A 96 -1.93 13.15 -18.64
C PRO A 96 -1.32 11.89 -18.03
N VAL A 97 -0.24 12.08 -17.25
CA VAL A 97 0.41 11.02 -16.48
C VAL A 97 0.20 11.26 -15.01
N ILE A 98 -0.36 10.28 -14.32
CA ILE A 98 -0.41 10.23 -12.86
C ILE A 98 0.81 9.47 -12.35
N HIS A 99 1.44 10.01 -11.30
CA HIS A 99 2.49 9.33 -10.55
C HIS A 99 1.95 8.86 -9.20
N ASP A 100 1.85 7.53 -9.00
CA ASP A 100 1.39 6.93 -7.74
C ASP A 100 2.60 6.50 -6.91
N VAL A 101 2.91 7.29 -5.88
CA VAL A 101 4.05 7.09 -4.97
C VAL A 101 3.57 6.37 -3.72
N HIS A 102 3.95 5.11 -3.58
CA HIS A 102 3.66 4.33 -2.37
C HIS A 102 4.88 4.15 -1.46
N ASP A 103 6.08 4.35 -2.00
CA ASP A 103 7.36 4.34 -1.29
C ASP A 103 8.25 5.47 -1.82
N MET A 104 8.89 6.22 -0.95
CA MET A 104 9.83 7.28 -1.34
C MET A 104 11.25 6.71 -1.36
N HIS A 105 11.81 6.55 -2.56
CA HIS A 105 13.10 5.89 -2.76
C HIS A 105 14.26 6.67 -2.11
N SER A 106 14.26 7.98 -2.23
CA SER A 106 15.27 8.87 -1.65
C SER A 106 15.34 8.85 -0.11
N LEU A 107 14.31 8.33 0.57
CA LEU A 107 14.32 8.14 2.03
C LEU A 107 14.92 6.79 2.48
N ARG A 108 15.23 5.89 1.55
CA ARG A 108 15.79 4.58 1.90
C ARG A 108 17.31 4.66 2.02
N SER A 109 17.82 4.06 3.09
CA SER A 109 19.27 3.88 3.30
C SER A 109 19.78 2.52 2.80
N THR A 110 18.88 1.64 2.37
CA THR A 110 19.20 0.30 1.85
C THR A 110 18.47 0.04 0.54
N PRO A 111 19.08 -0.73 -0.40
CA PRO A 111 18.39 -1.20 -1.59
C PRO A 111 17.13 -2.00 -1.25
N TYR A 112 16.23 -2.16 -2.21
CA TYR A 112 15.10 -3.07 -2.08
C TYR A 112 15.59 -4.52 -2.07
N GLU A 113 15.11 -5.33 -1.11
CA GLU A 113 15.50 -6.73 -0.96
C GLU A 113 15.04 -7.60 -2.15
N ASP A 114 14.00 -7.17 -2.86
CA ASP A 114 13.38 -7.92 -3.97
C ASP A 114 14.06 -7.72 -5.33
N GLY A 115 15.27 -7.17 -5.38
CA GLY A 115 16.04 -7.01 -6.63
C GLY A 115 15.47 -5.96 -7.58
N PHE A 116 14.72 -4.98 -7.07
CA PHE A 116 14.44 -3.78 -7.85
C PHE A 116 15.76 -3.13 -8.26
N PRO A 117 15.91 -2.74 -9.55
CA PRO A 117 17.12 -2.08 -9.98
C PRO A 117 17.34 -0.83 -9.14
N ASP A 118 18.53 -0.73 -8.54
CA ASP A 118 18.95 0.47 -7.86
C ASP A 118 18.94 1.62 -8.88
N GLN A 119 18.23 2.69 -8.57
CA GLN A 119 18.20 3.86 -9.43
C GLN A 119 19.44 4.67 -9.07
N GLY A 120 20.46 4.67 -9.93
CA GLY A 120 21.69 5.38 -9.72
C GLY A 120 21.52 6.88 -9.40
N ASP A 121 20.41 7.49 -9.90
CA ASP A 121 20.05 8.90 -9.75
C ASP A 121 18.66 9.04 -9.14
N ALA A 122 18.41 8.34 -8.03
CA ALA A 122 17.08 8.23 -7.41
C ALA A 122 16.44 9.60 -7.13
N ASP A 123 17.21 10.57 -6.60
CA ASP A 123 16.69 11.90 -6.27
C ASP A 123 16.30 12.71 -7.51
N GLU A 124 17.05 12.58 -8.61
CA GLU A 124 16.75 13.27 -9.86
C GLU A 124 15.53 12.66 -10.56
N LEU A 125 15.44 11.34 -10.59
CA LEU A 125 14.30 10.63 -11.18
C LEU A 125 13.03 10.84 -10.37
N GLU A 126 13.11 10.80 -9.04
CA GLU A 126 11.99 11.08 -8.14
C GLU A 126 11.50 12.52 -8.34
N ARG A 127 12.44 13.52 -8.40
CA ARG A 127 12.10 14.90 -8.71
C ARG A 127 11.39 15.02 -10.05
N ALA A 128 11.99 14.48 -11.12
CA ALA A 128 11.44 14.58 -12.47
C ALA A 128 10.04 13.96 -12.58
N ALA A 129 9.82 12.82 -11.93
CA ALA A 129 8.52 12.15 -11.90
C ALA A 129 7.46 12.98 -11.14
N VAL A 130 7.82 13.52 -9.97
CA VAL A 130 6.91 14.31 -9.13
C VAL A 130 6.58 15.67 -9.74
N GLU A 131 7.59 16.41 -10.21
CA GLU A 131 7.39 17.76 -10.76
C GLU A 131 6.79 17.74 -12.18
N GLY A 132 6.99 16.66 -12.93
CA GLY A 132 6.50 16.51 -14.31
C GLY A 132 5.10 15.92 -14.42
N CYS A 133 4.60 15.18 -13.43
CA CYS A 133 3.32 14.51 -13.54
C CYS A 133 2.13 15.50 -13.49
N ALA A 134 1.03 15.13 -14.17
CA ALA A 134 -0.21 15.91 -14.15
C ALA A 134 -1.00 15.70 -12.84
N GLY A 135 -0.88 14.53 -12.25
CA GLY A 135 -1.51 14.18 -10.97
C GLY A 135 -0.60 13.31 -10.11
N LEU A 136 -0.65 13.53 -8.80
CA LEU A 136 0.15 12.81 -7.82
C LEU A 136 -0.75 12.08 -6.83
N ILE A 137 -0.48 10.80 -6.61
CA ILE A 137 -1.16 10.02 -5.56
C ILE A 137 -0.10 9.53 -4.57
N THR A 138 -0.40 9.63 -3.26
CA THR A 138 0.47 9.10 -2.21
C THR A 138 -0.31 8.20 -1.25
N VAL A 139 0.40 7.34 -0.49
CA VAL A 139 -0.25 6.44 0.48
C VAL A 139 -0.56 7.11 1.81
N SER A 140 0.04 8.27 2.11
CA SER A 140 -0.16 8.96 3.37
C SER A 140 0.08 10.48 3.25
N ASP A 141 -0.55 11.27 4.13
CA ASP A 141 -0.27 12.70 4.26
C ASP A 141 1.19 12.97 4.67
N VAL A 142 1.79 12.06 5.42
CA VAL A 142 3.21 12.17 5.83
C VAL A 142 4.10 12.06 4.60
N LEU A 143 3.84 11.10 3.70
CA LEU A 143 4.57 10.96 2.44
C LEU A 143 4.36 12.20 1.55
N LEU A 144 3.12 12.67 1.41
CA LEU A 144 2.83 13.88 0.66
C LEU A 144 3.59 15.09 1.21
N GLY A 145 3.66 15.23 2.53
CA GLY A 145 4.43 16.30 3.20
C GLY A 145 5.94 16.20 2.97
N GLU A 146 6.50 14.99 2.95
CA GLU A 146 7.92 14.78 2.64
C GLU A 146 8.25 15.14 1.18
N LEU A 147 7.37 14.80 0.25
CA LEU A 147 7.51 15.20 -1.16
C LEU A 147 7.37 16.72 -1.33
N ALA A 148 6.37 17.34 -0.71
CA ALA A 148 6.16 18.79 -0.74
C ALA A 148 7.33 19.59 -0.13
N ALA A 149 8.06 19.02 0.82
CA ALA A 149 9.24 19.64 1.40
C ALA A 149 10.47 19.66 0.47
N ARG A 150 10.45 18.83 -0.60
CA ARG A 150 11.59 18.65 -1.52
C ARG A 150 11.32 19.09 -2.94
N TYR A 151 10.06 18.99 -3.39
CA TYR A 151 9.67 19.12 -4.80
C TYR A 151 8.48 20.05 -4.97
N GLU A 152 8.34 20.64 -6.15
CA GLU A 152 7.11 21.32 -6.55
C GLU A 152 6.04 20.29 -6.92
N LEU A 153 4.93 20.27 -6.18
CA LEU A 153 3.88 19.30 -6.42
C LEU A 153 2.92 19.76 -7.52
N PRO A 154 2.37 18.83 -8.32
CA PRO A 154 1.30 19.17 -9.27
C PRO A 154 0.04 19.64 -8.52
N PRO A 155 -0.82 20.43 -9.19
CA PRO A 155 -2.05 20.96 -8.55
C PRO A 155 -3.04 19.85 -8.17
N HIS A 156 -3.01 18.73 -8.86
CA HIS A 156 -3.91 17.60 -8.64
C HIS A 156 -3.23 16.53 -7.79
N THR A 157 -3.40 16.58 -6.48
CA THR A 157 -2.85 15.62 -5.53
C THR A 157 -3.93 14.85 -4.79
N ARG A 158 -3.69 13.56 -4.51
CA ARG A 158 -4.60 12.72 -3.69
C ARG A 158 -3.80 11.86 -2.73
N VAL A 159 -4.35 11.65 -1.54
CA VAL A 159 -3.86 10.64 -0.61
C VAL A 159 -4.79 9.44 -0.69
N HIS A 160 -4.25 8.29 -1.12
CA HIS A 160 -4.98 7.04 -1.25
C HIS A 160 -4.21 5.91 -0.55
N PRO A 161 -4.51 5.66 0.74
CA PRO A 161 -3.89 4.60 1.53
C PRO A 161 -4.08 3.20 0.92
N ASN A 162 -3.30 2.24 1.41
CA ASN A 162 -3.39 0.84 1.01
C ASN A 162 -4.60 0.12 1.63
N TYR A 163 -5.79 0.65 1.42
CA TYR A 163 -7.05 0.13 1.96
C TYR A 163 -7.24 -1.38 1.72
N ALA A 164 -8.08 -2.02 2.54
CA ALA A 164 -8.44 -3.42 2.36
C ALA A 164 -9.49 -3.59 1.25
N LEU A 165 -9.52 -4.76 0.61
CA LEU A 165 -10.59 -5.11 -0.34
C LEU A 165 -11.84 -5.52 0.43
N ALA A 166 -12.95 -4.80 0.25
CA ALA A 166 -14.20 -5.09 0.97
C ALA A 166 -14.69 -6.52 0.73
N ARG A 167 -14.50 -7.03 -0.50
CA ARG A 167 -14.89 -8.39 -0.90
C ARG A 167 -14.19 -9.51 -0.12
N ASP A 168 -13.00 -9.25 0.41
CA ASP A 168 -12.18 -10.23 1.14
C ASP A 168 -12.45 -10.20 2.65
N LEU A 169 -13.14 -9.16 3.14
CA LEU A 169 -13.37 -8.95 4.55
C LEU A 169 -14.53 -9.80 5.08
N PRO A 170 -14.46 -10.29 6.32
CA PRO A 170 -15.54 -11.04 6.93
C PRO A 170 -16.79 -10.16 7.14
N ALA A 171 -17.96 -10.70 6.80
CA ALA A 171 -19.24 -9.99 7.02
C ALA A 171 -19.53 -9.76 8.52
N VAL A 172 -19.18 -10.73 9.35
CA VAL A 172 -19.38 -10.70 10.79
C VAL A 172 -18.06 -10.82 11.53
N ILE A 173 -17.84 -9.94 12.49
CA ILE A 173 -16.70 -10.02 13.41
C ILE A 173 -17.14 -10.76 14.66
N PRO A 174 -16.54 -11.91 15.00
CA PRO A 174 -16.87 -12.63 16.21
C PRO A 174 -16.54 -11.81 17.47
N ALA A 175 -17.24 -12.08 18.54
CA ALA A 175 -16.87 -11.56 19.85
C ALA A 175 -15.48 -12.13 20.27
N PRO A 176 -14.67 -11.40 21.05
CA PRO A 176 -13.41 -11.92 21.57
C PRO A 176 -13.62 -13.26 22.29
N ALA A 177 -12.75 -14.21 21.99
CA ALA A 177 -12.73 -15.48 22.68
C ALA A 177 -12.14 -15.27 24.06
N GLY A 178 -12.64 -15.14 25.14
CA GLY A 178 -11.98 -14.92 26.44
C GLY A 178 -10.71 -15.79 26.62
N GLY A 179 -9.77 -15.31 27.41
CA GLY A 179 -8.48 -15.99 27.64
C GLY A 179 -7.29 -15.04 27.46
N PRO A 180 -6.06 -15.57 27.31
CA PRO A 180 -4.88 -14.78 26.98
C PRO A 180 -5.07 -14.03 25.66
N LEU A 181 -4.55 -12.79 25.59
CA LEU A 181 -4.61 -11.99 24.37
C LEU A 181 -3.72 -12.59 23.28
N ARG A 182 -4.30 -12.75 22.09
CA ARG A 182 -3.62 -13.31 20.91
C ARG A 182 -3.37 -12.23 19.89
N ILE A 183 -2.10 -12.10 19.49
CA ILE A 183 -1.64 -11.13 18.51
C ILE A 183 -1.37 -11.86 17.19
N ALA A 184 -1.89 -11.36 16.08
CA ALA A 184 -1.60 -11.88 14.75
C ALA A 184 -0.59 -10.98 14.03
N TYR A 185 0.36 -11.58 13.35
CA TYR A 185 1.18 -10.93 12.33
C TYR A 185 0.93 -11.57 10.97
N GLN A 186 0.81 -10.77 9.92
CA GLN A 186 0.82 -11.25 8.54
C GLN A 186 1.79 -10.43 7.69
N GLY A 187 2.46 -11.09 6.74
CA GLY A 187 3.28 -10.42 5.74
C GLY A 187 4.64 -11.06 5.51
N THR A 188 5.49 -10.33 4.80
CA THR A 188 6.87 -10.76 4.51
C THR A 188 7.70 -10.77 5.77
N LEU A 189 8.57 -11.77 5.90
CA LEU A 189 9.61 -11.86 6.91
C LEU A 189 10.95 -12.13 6.24
N SER A 190 12.01 -11.58 6.80
CA SER A 190 13.40 -11.84 6.41
C SER A 190 14.33 -11.87 7.61
N ARG A 191 15.59 -12.27 7.40
CA ARG A 191 16.68 -12.20 8.38
C ARG A 191 17.82 -11.32 7.88
N SER A 192 17.52 -10.39 6.97
CA SER A 192 18.51 -9.52 6.32
C SER A 192 18.90 -8.29 7.14
N GLY A 193 18.30 -8.07 8.29
CA GLY A 193 18.44 -6.84 9.09
C GLY A 193 17.62 -5.67 8.58
N GLY A 194 16.88 -5.81 7.47
CA GLY A 194 15.97 -4.80 6.92
C GLY A 194 14.66 -4.68 7.71
N HIS A 195 13.72 -3.91 7.17
CA HIS A 195 12.46 -3.59 7.85
C HIS A 195 11.52 -4.80 8.05
N TYR A 196 11.75 -5.90 7.32
CA TYR A 196 11.03 -7.17 7.49
C TYR A 196 11.74 -8.16 8.43
N ASP A 197 12.91 -7.82 8.98
CA ASP A 197 13.56 -8.61 10.03
C ASP A 197 12.93 -8.25 11.40
N LEU A 198 11.90 -9.00 11.77
CA LEU A 198 11.13 -8.78 12.99
C LEU A 198 11.51 -9.77 14.11
N TYR A 199 12.61 -10.51 13.96
CA TYR A 199 12.97 -11.58 14.88
C TYR A 199 13.09 -11.08 16.34
N GLU A 200 13.86 -10.03 16.58
CA GLU A 200 14.05 -9.47 17.92
C GLU A 200 12.77 -8.85 18.48
N ILE A 201 11.93 -8.27 17.61
CA ILE A 201 10.63 -7.72 18.00
C ILE A 201 9.69 -8.84 18.44
N PHE A 202 9.64 -9.95 17.71
CA PHE A 202 8.78 -11.09 18.05
C PHE A 202 9.26 -11.81 19.30
N ALA A 203 10.57 -11.96 19.48
CA ALA A 203 11.15 -12.46 20.73
C ALA A 203 10.74 -11.57 21.92
N ALA A 204 10.87 -10.24 21.79
CA ALA A 204 10.50 -9.31 22.86
C ALA A 204 8.97 -9.30 23.14
N ILE A 205 8.11 -9.60 22.18
CA ILE A 205 6.67 -9.79 22.40
C ILE A 205 6.43 -11.09 23.22
N ALA A 206 7.06 -12.19 22.82
CA ALA A 206 6.93 -13.49 23.48
C ALA A 206 7.48 -13.48 24.91
N ASP A 207 8.62 -12.81 25.14
CA ASP A 207 9.23 -12.64 26.48
C ASP A 207 8.30 -11.94 27.48
N GLN A 208 7.29 -11.20 27.00
CA GLN A 208 6.27 -10.57 27.85
C GLN A 208 5.09 -11.51 28.16
N GLY A 209 5.15 -12.78 27.75
CA GLY A 209 4.10 -13.78 27.97
C GLY A 209 2.85 -13.58 27.09
N LEU A 210 2.99 -12.89 25.96
CA LEU A 210 1.92 -12.66 24.99
C LEU A 210 1.96 -13.74 23.89
N GLU A 211 0.79 -14.23 23.48
CA GLU A 211 0.67 -15.21 22.40
C GLU A 211 0.78 -14.49 21.04
N LEU A 212 1.84 -14.81 20.29
CA LEU A 212 2.06 -14.27 18.94
C LEU A 212 1.89 -15.36 17.87
N HIS A 213 0.99 -15.13 16.93
CA HIS A 213 0.72 -16.00 15.80
C HIS A 213 1.18 -15.33 14.50
N VAL A 214 2.06 -15.98 13.77
CA VAL A 214 2.73 -15.45 12.58
C VAL A 214 2.25 -16.17 11.32
N PHE A 215 1.68 -15.42 10.40
CA PHE A 215 1.26 -15.82 9.05
C PHE A 215 2.19 -15.20 8.03
N ALA A 216 3.35 -15.81 7.85
CA ALA A 216 4.33 -15.35 6.88
C ALA A 216 3.84 -15.56 5.44
N ALA A 217 4.15 -14.62 4.53
CA ALA A 217 3.80 -14.71 3.11
C ALA A 217 4.52 -15.87 2.39
N ARG A 218 5.66 -16.32 2.95
CA ARG A 218 6.46 -17.48 2.51
C ARG A 218 6.93 -18.22 3.75
N GLU A 219 7.48 -19.42 3.57
CA GLU A 219 8.09 -20.15 4.68
C GLU A 219 9.14 -19.29 5.40
N ALA A 220 9.08 -19.30 6.71
CA ALA A 220 9.96 -18.54 7.60
C ALA A 220 10.54 -19.47 8.69
N PRO A 221 11.44 -20.42 8.32
CA PRO A 221 11.95 -21.43 9.23
C PRO A 221 12.65 -20.83 10.45
N ASP A 222 13.41 -19.75 10.28
CA ASP A 222 14.16 -19.09 11.36
C ASP A 222 13.25 -18.57 12.50
N TYR A 223 11.99 -18.31 12.21
CA TYR A 223 11.03 -17.83 13.20
C TYR A 223 10.31 -18.96 13.95
N ARG A 224 10.42 -20.22 13.47
CA ARG A 224 9.80 -21.38 14.13
C ARG A 224 10.50 -21.78 15.44
N ASP A 225 11.75 -21.36 15.59
CA ASP A 225 12.56 -21.65 16.78
C ASP A 225 12.33 -20.64 17.92
N LEU A 226 11.52 -19.60 17.70
CA LEU A 226 11.18 -18.63 18.72
C LEU A 226 10.17 -19.23 19.73
N GLU A 227 10.60 -19.36 20.99
CA GLU A 227 9.71 -19.77 22.07
C GLU A 227 8.57 -18.74 22.25
N GLY A 228 7.33 -19.20 22.45
CA GLY A 228 6.16 -18.33 22.58
C GLY A 228 5.61 -17.76 21.28
N VAL A 229 6.19 -18.10 20.11
CA VAL A 229 5.73 -17.70 18.79
C VAL A 229 5.20 -18.91 18.03
N THR A 230 3.96 -18.82 17.54
CA THR A 230 3.35 -19.84 16.68
C THR A 230 3.43 -19.42 15.23
N VAL A 231 4.30 -20.06 14.44
CA VAL A 231 4.42 -19.80 13.00
C VAL A 231 3.53 -20.77 12.23
N HIS A 232 2.55 -20.22 11.53
CA HIS A 232 1.64 -20.96 10.66
C HIS A 232 2.21 -21.15 9.26
N ASP A 233 1.78 -22.18 8.55
CA ASP A 233 2.08 -22.32 7.13
C ASP A 233 1.44 -21.20 6.32
N PRO A 234 2.04 -20.81 5.18
CA PRO A 234 1.48 -19.75 4.33
C PRO A 234 0.02 -20.02 3.95
N ARG A 235 -0.79 -18.96 3.99
CA ARG A 235 -2.23 -19.01 3.68
C ARG A 235 -2.54 -18.15 2.46
N PRO A 236 -3.48 -18.58 1.59
CA PRO A 236 -4.07 -17.68 0.60
C PRO A 236 -4.70 -16.46 1.29
N PRO A 237 -4.57 -15.24 0.73
CA PRO A 237 -5.08 -14.00 1.36
C PRO A 237 -6.54 -14.09 1.80
N ALA A 238 -7.44 -14.58 0.95
CA ALA A 238 -8.86 -14.72 1.28
C ALA A 238 -9.13 -15.71 2.45
N THR A 239 -8.29 -16.72 2.63
CA THR A 239 -8.38 -17.63 3.77
C THR A 239 -7.92 -16.92 5.05
N LEU A 240 -6.80 -16.20 4.97
CA LEU A 240 -6.26 -15.47 6.10
C LEU A 240 -7.24 -14.40 6.61
N MET A 241 -7.90 -13.65 5.71
CA MET A 241 -8.92 -12.66 6.12
C MET A 241 -10.08 -13.28 6.91
N ARG A 242 -10.40 -14.57 6.70
CA ARG A 242 -11.41 -15.29 7.48
C ARG A 242 -10.90 -15.80 8.83
N GLU A 243 -9.59 -16.07 8.95
CA GLU A 243 -8.96 -16.55 10.17
C GLU A 243 -8.61 -15.41 11.15
N LEU A 244 -8.18 -14.25 10.63
CA LEU A 244 -7.76 -13.10 11.43
C LEU A 244 -8.75 -12.66 12.51
N PRO A 245 -10.08 -12.63 12.29
CA PRO A 245 -11.04 -12.22 13.31
C PRO A 245 -11.01 -13.05 14.63
N ALA A 246 -10.37 -14.22 14.61
CA ALA A 246 -10.18 -15.04 15.81
C ALA A 246 -9.11 -14.48 16.78
N TYR A 247 -8.35 -13.46 16.36
CA TYR A 247 -7.30 -12.82 17.16
C TYR A 247 -7.80 -11.52 17.81
N ASP A 248 -7.03 -11.01 18.77
CA ASP A 248 -7.40 -9.83 19.53
C ASP A 248 -6.79 -8.56 18.95
N PHE A 249 -5.57 -8.66 18.40
CA PHE A 249 -4.81 -7.56 17.80
C PHE A 249 -4.04 -8.00 16.57
N GLY A 250 -3.71 -7.03 15.70
CA GLY A 250 -2.80 -7.21 14.58
C GLY A 250 -1.52 -6.39 14.77
N TRP A 251 -0.35 -7.01 14.63
CA TRP A 251 0.94 -6.32 14.64
C TRP A 251 1.28 -5.76 13.26
N ALA A 252 1.42 -4.43 13.15
CA ALA A 252 1.76 -3.73 11.91
C ALA A 252 3.10 -2.98 11.95
N GLY A 253 3.81 -3.00 13.08
CA GLY A 253 5.12 -2.34 13.23
C GLY A 253 6.22 -3.02 12.41
N PHE A 254 7.24 -2.23 12.06
CA PHE A 254 8.42 -2.64 11.32
C PHE A 254 9.69 -2.52 12.17
N ASN A 255 10.78 -3.15 11.72
CA ASN A 255 12.11 -2.88 12.21
C ASN A 255 12.66 -1.60 11.54
N ALA A 256 12.81 -0.53 12.33
CA ALA A 256 13.22 0.78 11.84
C ALA A 256 14.75 1.02 11.93
N LYS A 257 15.57 0.00 12.26
CA LYS A 257 17.02 0.18 12.46
C LYS A 257 17.73 0.79 11.25
N LEU A 258 17.29 0.47 10.04
CA LEU A 258 17.96 0.91 8.81
C LEU A 258 17.19 1.97 8.00
N ASN A 259 15.88 1.94 7.98
CA ASN A 259 15.04 2.75 7.08
C ASN A 259 13.98 3.57 7.82
N ALA A 260 14.33 4.16 8.96
CA ALA A 260 13.38 4.87 9.82
C ALA A 260 12.59 5.97 9.08
N ALA A 261 13.28 6.82 8.33
CA ALA A 261 12.66 7.93 7.58
C ALA A 261 11.65 7.42 6.52
N HIS A 262 12.01 6.37 5.80
CA HIS A 262 11.11 5.72 4.84
C HIS A 262 9.88 5.10 5.54
N LEU A 263 10.10 4.37 6.64
CA LEU A 263 9.02 3.73 7.40
C LEU A 263 8.07 4.73 8.07
N ASP A 264 8.54 5.94 8.36
CA ASP A 264 7.71 7.02 8.87
C ASP A 264 6.63 7.46 7.90
N THR A 265 6.83 7.27 6.60
CA THR A 265 5.86 7.62 5.56
C THR A 265 4.89 6.48 5.21
N ALA A 266 5.21 5.24 5.61
CA ALA A 266 4.53 4.03 5.17
C ALA A 266 3.17 3.81 5.86
N LEU A 267 2.17 3.41 5.07
CA LEU A 267 0.90 2.85 5.53
C LEU A 267 0.73 1.44 4.93
N PRO A 268 1.12 0.38 5.66
CA PRO A 268 1.15 -0.97 5.11
C PRO A 268 -0.24 -1.58 4.94
N ASN A 269 -0.41 -2.41 3.91
CA ASN A 269 -1.64 -3.16 3.63
C ASN A 269 -2.23 -3.83 4.87
N LYS A 270 -1.38 -4.52 5.65
CA LYS A 270 -1.78 -5.30 6.82
C LYS A 270 -2.53 -4.48 7.88
N ALA A 271 -2.22 -3.19 8.04
CA ALA A 271 -2.93 -2.34 9.00
C ALA A 271 -4.41 -2.20 8.63
N PHE A 272 -4.72 -1.94 7.37
CA PHE A 272 -6.09 -1.82 6.88
C PHE A 272 -6.81 -3.17 6.84
N GLU A 273 -6.09 -4.25 6.54
CA GLU A 273 -6.62 -5.61 6.57
C GLU A 273 -6.99 -6.04 8.00
N TYR A 274 -6.16 -5.72 9.01
CA TYR A 274 -6.52 -5.92 10.42
C TYR A 274 -7.76 -5.13 10.80
N LEU A 275 -7.80 -3.83 10.50
CA LEU A 275 -8.97 -2.98 10.79
C LEU A 275 -10.23 -3.52 10.10
N GLY A 276 -10.12 -3.93 8.83
CA GLY A 276 -11.20 -4.55 8.08
C GLY A 276 -11.69 -5.86 8.71
N CYS A 277 -10.79 -6.65 9.28
CA CYS A 277 -11.09 -7.88 10.02
C CYS A 277 -11.53 -7.65 11.47
N GLY A 278 -11.64 -6.40 11.92
CA GLY A 278 -12.10 -6.06 13.27
C GLY A 278 -11.01 -6.11 14.33
N LEU A 279 -9.73 -6.21 13.95
CA LEU A 279 -8.60 -6.23 14.88
C LEU A 279 -8.06 -4.82 15.09
N PRO A 280 -7.92 -4.36 16.33
CA PRO A 280 -7.11 -3.20 16.67
C PRO A 280 -5.65 -3.41 16.25
N VAL A 281 -4.99 -2.33 15.83
CA VAL A 281 -3.61 -2.35 15.35
C VAL A 281 -2.63 -2.07 16.47
N ILE A 282 -1.57 -2.86 16.58
CA ILE A 282 -0.39 -2.56 17.39
C ILE A 282 0.74 -2.14 16.45
N THR A 283 1.39 -1.04 16.74
CA THR A 283 2.53 -0.55 15.95
C THR A 283 3.58 0.13 16.81
N LEU A 284 4.82 0.14 16.34
CA LEU A 284 5.83 1.08 16.80
C LEU A 284 5.53 2.48 16.22
N ARG A 285 6.21 3.50 16.74
CA ARG A 285 6.01 4.90 16.35
C ARG A 285 6.60 5.21 14.97
N HIS A 286 5.97 4.67 13.91
CA HIS A 286 6.16 5.11 12.52
C HIS A 286 5.14 6.22 12.25
N ARG A 287 5.57 7.41 11.87
CA ARG A 287 4.76 8.66 11.88
C ARG A 287 3.38 8.51 11.23
N ALA A 288 3.31 8.03 9.99
CA ALA A 288 2.04 7.87 9.27
C ALA A 288 1.11 6.85 9.94
N LEU A 289 1.66 5.67 10.30
CA LEU A 289 0.88 4.60 10.91
C LEU A 289 0.48 4.95 12.35
N ALA A 290 1.37 5.57 13.12
CA ALA A 290 1.07 6.05 14.47
C ALA A 290 -0.05 7.10 14.46
N ARG A 291 0.00 8.03 13.50
CA ARG A 291 -1.04 9.05 13.30
C ARG A 291 -2.40 8.41 13.02
N LEU A 292 -2.47 7.47 12.05
CA LEU A 292 -3.71 6.74 11.75
C LEU A 292 -4.29 6.07 13.00
N VAL A 293 -3.45 5.31 13.75
CA VAL A 293 -3.91 4.56 14.92
C VAL A 293 -4.39 5.47 16.04
N GLN A 294 -3.71 6.60 16.27
CA GLN A 294 -4.05 7.56 17.33
C GLN A 294 -5.29 8.40 16.99
N GLU A 295 -5.36 8.97 15.78
CA GLU A 295 -6.47 9.83 15.36
C GLU A 295 -7.79 9.05 15.30
N GLU A 296 -7.75 7.81 14.80
CA GLU A 296 -8.93 6.95 14.72
C GLU A 296 -9.21 6.21 16.05
N GLY A 297 -8.26 6.17 16.97
CA GLY A 297 -8.37 5.47 18.24
C GLY A 297 -8.55 3.95 18.07
N VAL A 298 -7.91 3.37 17.05
CA VAL A 298 -8.12 1.98 16.59
C VAL A 298 -7.01 1.03 17.00
N GLY A 299 -6.21 1.36 18.01
CA GLY A 299 -5.13 0.48 18.43
C GLY A 299 -4.17 1.11 19.44
N VAL A 300 -2.93 0.61 19.45
CA VAL A 300 -1.85 1.00 20.35
C VAL A 300 -0.62 1.41 19.56
N VAL A 301 -0.04 2.54 19.93
CA VAL A 301 1.27 3.01 19.43
C VAL A 301 2.29 2.91 20.55
N LEU A 302 3.39 2.25 20.27
CA LEU A 302 4.47 2.01 21.22
C LEU A 302 5.73 2.78 20.81
N ASP A 303 6.46 3.29 21.81
CA ASP A 303 7.83 3.79 21.58
C ASP A 303 8.83 2.63 21.58
N ARG A 304 8.57 1.61 22.38
CA ARG A 304 9.39 0.41 22.51
C ARG A 304 8.50 -0.83 22.60
N VAL A 305 8.93 -1.92 22.00
CA VAL A 305 8.17 -3.19 22.01
C VAL A 305 8.03 -3.78 23.41
N GLU A 306 9.00 -3.52 24.30
CA GLU A 306 9.01 -4.00 25.69
C GLU A 306 7.87 -3.41 26.53
N ASP A 307 7.26 -2.31 26.10
CA ASP A 307 6.15 -1.66 26.81
C ASP A 307 4.78 -2.26 26.44
N LEU A 308 4.73 -3.26 25.55
CA LEU A 308 3.49 -3.77 24.97
C LEU A 308 2.54 -4.33 26.01
N SER A 309 3.02 -5.21 26.91
CA SER A 309 2.16 -5.83 27.94
C SER A 309 1.52 -4.78 28.85
N ALA A 310 2.29 -3.77 29.29
CA ALA A 310 1.79 -2.68 30.10
C ALA A 310 0.76 -1.82 29.35
N ALA A 311 1.02 -1.53 28.06
CA ALA A 311 0.10 -0.75 27.23
C ALA A 311 -1.22 -1.50 27.00
N LEU A 312 -1.19 -2.81 26.77
CA LEU A 312 -2.40 -3.64 26.61
C LEU A 312 -3.18 -3.77 27.92
N ALA A 313 -2.49 -3.87 29.06
CA ALA A 313 -3.14 -3.92 30.37
C ALA A 313 -3.87 -2.61 30.73
N ALA A 314 -3.39 -1.47 30.23
CA ALA A 314 -4.01 -0.16 30.42
C ALA A 314 -5.12 0.16 29.41
N LEU A 315 -5.28 -0.67 28.36
CA LEU A 315 -6.19 -0.39 27.24
C LEU A 315 -7.61 -0.86 27.55
N ASP A 316 -8.60 -0.01 27.30
CA ASP A 316 -9.99 -0.46 27.17
C ASP A 316 -10.20 -1.16 25.81
N VAL A 317 -9.89 -2.45 25.78
CA VAL A 317 -9.96 -3.30 24.58
C VAL A 317 -11.38 -3.28 23.98
N VAL A 318 -12.42 -3.27 24.81
CA VAL A 318 -13.81 -3.27 24.34
C VAL A 318 -14.12 -1.97 23.60
N ALA A 319 -13.71 -0.82 24.16
CA ALA A 319 -13.92 0.47 23.53
C ALA A 319 -13.13 0.60 22.21
N VAL A 320 -11.88 0.11 22.15
CA VAL A 320 -11.07 0.13 20.93
C VAL A 320 -11.70 -0.76 19.86
N ARG A 321 -12.07 -1.99 20.17
CA ARG A 321 -12.75 -2.90 19.21
C ARG A 321 -14.07 -2.31 18.70
N ARG A 322 -14.82 -1.59 19.52
CA ARG A 322 -16.04 -0.89 19.10
C ARG A 322 -15.72 0.20 18.07
N ARG A 323 -14.65 0.99 18.29
CA ARG A 323 -14.19 2.00 17.32
C ARG A 323 -13.76 1.37 16.00
N VAL A 324 -12.98 0.27 16.05
CA VAL A 324 -12.60 -0.49 14.85
C VAL A 324 -13.84 -0.96 14.09
N ALA A 325 -14.80 -1.57 14.78
CA ALA A 325 -16.04 -2.05 14.17
C ALA A 325 -16.85 -0.92 13.49
N ALA A 326 -16.88 0.27 14.09
CA ALA A 326 -17.56 1.45 13.52
C ALA A 326 -16.80 2.05 12.33
N ALA A 327 -15.46 1.95 12.31
CA ALA A 327 -14.60 2.57 11.30
C ALA A 327 -14.30 1.66 10.09
N ARG A 328 -14.39 0.32 10.24
CA ARG A 328 -13.87 -0.65 9.25
C ARG A 328 -14.39 -0.45 7.83
N GLY A 329 -15.64 -0.04 7.65
CA GLY A 329 -16.21 0.22 6.32
C GLY A 329 -15.58 1.40 5.59
N ARG A 330 -14.99 2.36 6.33
CA ARG A 330 -14.27 3.50 5.75
C ARG A 330 -12.87 3.13 5.23
N PHE A 331 -12.32 1.99 5.66
CA PHE A 331 -10.98 1.53 5.31
C PHE A 331 -10.99 0.50 4.17
N THR A 332 -11.91 0.67 3.22
CA THR A 332 -12.03 -0.22 2.06
C THR A 332 -11.73 0.48 0.75
N VAL A 333 -11.14 -0.23 -0.20
CA VAL A 333 -10.79 0.27 -1.52
C VAL A 333 -12.05 0.74 -2.25
N GLU A 334 -13.08 -0.09 -2.26
CA GLU A 334 -14.34 0.18 -2.98
C GLU A 334 -15.05 1.42 -2.41
N GLY A 335 -14.96 1.65 -1.10
CA GLY A 335 -15.53 2.83 -0.45
C GLY A 335 -14.76 4.14 -0.69
N ASN A 336 -13.52 4.05 -1.13
CA ASN A 336 -12.64 5.20 -1.33
C ASN A 336 -12.21 5.43 -2.79
N MET A 337 -12.73 4.65 -3.75
CA MET A 337 -12.29 4.78 -5.16
C MET A 337 -12.83 6.05 -5.84
N GLY A 338 -13.90 6.66 -5.32
CA GLY A 338 -14.54 7.83 -5.92
C GLY A 338 -13.57 8.98 -6.17
N HIS A 339 -12.74 9.36 -5.17
CA HIS A 339 -11.82 10.50 -5.33
C HIS A 339 -10.66 10.23 -6.32
N ILE A 340 -10.37 8.96 -6.62
CA ILE A 340 -9.43 8.60 -7.68
C ILE A 340 -10.09 8.75 -9.05
N LEU A 341 -11.36 8.37 -9.17
CA LEU A 341 -12.13 8.62 -10.38
C LEU A 341 -12.34 10.12 -10.64
N ASP A 342 -12.58 10.91 -9.59
CA ASP A 342 -12.65 12.37 -9.70
C ASP A 342 -11.32 12.92 -10.24
N LEU A 343 -10.17 12.43 -9.76
CA LEU A 343 -8.85 12.82 -10.29
C LEU A 343 -8.70 12.47 -11.78
N TYR A 344 -9.13 11.26 -12.19
CA TYR A 344 -9.07 10.85 -13.59
C TYR A 344 -9.95 11.77 -14.46
N ASP A 345 -11.17 12.07 -14.00
CA ASP A 345 -12.09 12.96 -14.71
C ASP A 345 -11.55 14.41 -14.78
N GLU A 346 -10.97 14.93 -13.70
CA GLU A 346 -10.33 16.26 -13.67
C GLU A 346 -9.19 16.38 -14.70
N LEU A 347 -8.38 15.34 -14.84
CA LEU A 347 -7.22 15.36 -15.73
C LEU A 347 -7.57 15.12 -17.21
N THR A 348 -8.68 14.41 -17.48
CA THR A 348 -9.08 14.07 -18.85
C THR A 348 -10.16 15.00 -19.42
N GLN A 349 -10.74 15.90 -18.61
CA GLN A 349 -11.67 16.92 -19.11
C GLN A 349 -10.91 17.96 -19.95
N PRO A 350 -11.45 18.36 -21.10
CA PRO A 350 -10.88 19.50 -21.84
C PRO A 350 -10.90 20.75 -20.95
N ALA A 351 -9.79 21.50 -20.95
CA ALA A 351 -9.72 22.77 -20.23
C ALA A 351 -10.94 23.64 -20.55
N PRO A 352 -11.60 24.31 -19.57
CA PRO A 352 -12.74 25.15 -19.84
C PRO A 352 -12.36 26.21 -20.88
N THR A 353 -13.08 26.22 -22.00
CA THR A 353 -12.89 27.23 -23.04
C THR A 353 -12.99 28.60 -22.37
N PRO A 354 -11.98 29.48 -22.49
CA PRO A 354 -12.04 30.81 -21.90
C PRO A 354 -13.30 31.50 -22.45
N THR A 355 -14.26 31.71 -21.56
CA THR A 355 -15.47 32.47 -21.89
C THR A 355 -15.01 33.83 -22.43
N GLY A 356 -15.29 34.08 -23.71
CA GLY A 356 -14.86 35.25 -24.45
C GLY A 356 -15.10 36.53 -23.64
N ARG A 357 -14.08 37.41 -23.60
CA ARG A 357 -14.26 38.77 -23.11
C ARG A 357 -15.45 39.37 -23.86
N PRO A 358 -16.39 40.00 -23.14
CA PRO A 358 -17.40 40.80 -23.82
C PRO A 358 -16.69 41.89 -24.67
N ALA A 359 -17.00 41.91 -25.94
CA ALA A 359 -16.57 43.01 -26.81
C ALA A 359 -17.09 44.34 -26.24
N LEU A 360 -16.15 45.26 -25.95
CA LEU A 360 -16.46 46.65 -25.61
C LEU A 360 -16.89 47.39 -26.87
#